data_b9b823fc9bbe3037d63d2dd7318361fa
#
_entry.id   b9b823fc9bbe3037d63d2dd7318361fa
#
_cell.length_a   1.000
_cell.length_b   1.000
_cell.length_c   1.000
_cell.angle_alpha   90.00
_cell.angle_beta   90.00
_cell.angle_gamma   90.00
#
_symmetry.space_group_name_H-M   'P 1'
#
loop_
_entity.id
_entity.type
_entity.pdbx_description
1 polymer ?
#
loop_
_entity_poly.entity_id
_entity_poly.type
_entity_poly.pdbx_seq_one_letter_code
_entity_poly.pdbx_strand_id
1 'polypeptide(L)'
;MINYIARRILFMLPTVVGITFVVFLLLALSPGGIGAAAAAAGGQQDASKAAILEAYLQDRYGLNDPVLVQYVRWLHRISPIKFGVRDQVTSAGERLQAPKEIPEPPLVAWTGLTFPNAPPAGEGLALSKAGTISDEDRQREYRRISNDALTARSRYLGAKREFESALVDYARAAGRDDFLDSKGKIVVGRLEGEPADRANTAWPKVEMMFMAMGTAWAEATMRRDMLSLAFDERAFPEAGLPVIPGALWIGPPDLGTAFSKSRPVTDLILDALPVTLLLNLIAFPIIYLVAIPSGILASSRAGSWFDKLSGATYVALWSVPTVWAGVLAVGYLASDEYLGLFPVSGLHDRAADTWTFLPGTQADGSWQLGWLGDALWHIVLPVACLVYGGFAVLSKQTRAAMLDNFNADYVRTAKAKGVERRDVVIHHVFRNSLLPLITMFVTVFPATLAGSVVIERIFSVPGMGSLILDAINQRDRELILANTFMIACVNLTALLLADILYAVADPRVSYE
;
A
#
# COMPACT_ATOMS: atom_id res chain seq x y z
N MET A 1 -20.28 -21.02 -15.73
CA MET A 1 -19.55 -20.60 -14.51
C MET A 1 -18.09 -20.28 -14.78
N ILE A 2 -17.27 -21.21 -15.29
CA ILE A 2 -15.82 -20.96 -15.49
C ILE A 2 -15.57 -19.77 -16.44
N ASN A 3 -16.26 -19.72 -17.59
CA ASN A 3 -16.13 -18.61 -18.55
C ASN A 3 -16.57 -17.26 -17.95
N TYR A 4 -17.61 -17.26 -17.13
CA TYR A 4 -18.06 -16.07 -16.41
C TYR A 4 -17.00 -15.57 -15.43
N ILE A 5 -16.46 -16.48 -14.61
CA ILE A 5 -15.38 -16.15 -13.65
C ILE A 5 -14.15 -15.62 -14.38
N ALA A 6 -13.74 -16.28 -15.48
CA ALA A 6 -12.60 -15.84 -16.28
C ALA A 6 -12.82 -14.43 -16.87
N ARG A 7 -14.02 -14.16 -17.41
CA ARG A 7 -14.40 -12.84 -17.93
C ARG A 7 -14.40 -11.77 -16.83
N ARG A 8 -14.90 -12.11 -15.62
CA ARG A 8 -14.89 -11.21 -14.46
C ARG A 8 -13.46 -10.87 -14.02
N ILE A 9 -12.60 -11.87 -13.90
CA ILE A 9 -11.18 -11.65 -13.56
C ILE A 9 -10.50 -10.76 -14.63
N LEU A 10 -10.81 -10.97 -15.91
CA LEU A 10 -10.28 -10.14 -16.98
C LEU A 10 -10.70 -8.66 -16.84
N PHE A 11 -11.97 -8.39 -16.48
CA PHE A 11 -12.45 -7.02 -16.25
C PHE A 11 -11.96 -6.39 -14.94
N MET A 12 -11.50 -7.19 -13.97
CA MET A 12 -10.87 -6.67 -12.76
C MET A 12 -9.53 -5.98 -13.04
N LEU A 13 -8.77 -6.46 -14.04
CA LEU A 13 -7.46 -5.88 -14.39
C LEU A 13 -7.57 -4.39 -14.76
N PRO A 14 -8.39 -3.96 -15.74
CA PRO A 14 -8.53 -2.53 -16.05
C PRO A 14 -9.10 -1.72 -14.88
N THR A 15 -9.93 -2.32 -14.03
CA THR A 15 -10.46 -1.64 -12.84
C THR A 15 -9.36 -1.34 -11.82
N VAL A 16 -8.48 -2.30 -11.52
CA VAL A 16 -7.32 -2.08 -10.64
C VAL A 16 -6.39 -1.02 -11.23
N VAL A 17 -6.11 -1.10 -12.53
CA VAL A 17 -5.29 -0.11 -13.22
C VAL A 17 -5.91 1.29 -13.11
N GLY A 18 -7.23 1.41 -13.30
CA GLY A 18 -7.93 2.70 -13.18
C GLY A 18 -7.88 3.28 -11.76
N ILE A 19 -8.17 2.47 -10.74
CA ILE A 19 -8.14 2.90 -9.33
C ILE A 19 -6.73 3.35 -8.95
N THR A 20 -5.72 2.53 -9.22
CA THR A 20 -4.33 2.84 -8.87
C THR A 20 -3.79 4.02 -9.65
N PHE A 21 -4.21 4.23 -10.91
CA PHE A 21 -3.85 5.40 -11.70
C PHE A 21 -4.39 6.70 -11.10
N VAL A 22 -5.67 6.72 -10.69
CA VAL A 22 -6.28 7.91 -10.07
C VAL A 22 -5.54 8.27 -8.77
N VAL A 23 -5.28 7.29 -7.90
CA VAL A 23 -4.56 7.54 -6.64
C VAL A 23 -3.12 7.97 -6.91
N PHE A 24 -2.45 7.34 -7.88
CA PHE A 24 -1.11 7.75 -8.30
C PHE A 24 -1.07 9.20 -8.79
N LEU A 25 -2.04 9.60 -9.61
CA LEU A 25 -2.17 10.96 -10.14
C LEU A 25 -2.40 11.97 -9.01
N LEU A 26 -3.29 11.67 -8.06
CA LEU A 26 -3.54 12.51 -6.89
C LEU A 26 -2.28 12.72 -6.05
N LEU A 27 -1.50 11.66 -5.82
CA LEU A 27 -0.22 11.74 -5.10
C LEU A 27 0.83 12.53 -5.88
N ALA A 28 0.90 12.37 -7.20
CA ALA A 28 1.85 13.09 -8.05
C ALA A 28 1.53 14.59 -8.14
N LEU A 29 0.25 14.98 -8.10
CA LEU A 29 -0.22 16.37 -8.13
C LEU A 29 -0.26 17.02 -6.74
N SER A 30 -0.08 16.25 -5.65
CA SER A 30 -0.12 16.78 -4.28
C SER A 30 0.99 17.79 -4.03
N PRO A 31 0.69 18.93 -3.38
CA PRO A 31 1.73 19.91 -3.03
C PRO A 31 2.82 19.31 -2.14
N GLY A 32 4.07 19.52 -2.53
CA GLY A 32 5.25 19.04 -1.81
C GLY A 32 5.93 17.82 -2.42
N GLY A 33 5.28 17.09 -3.33
CA GLY A 33 5.88 15.97 -4.06
C GLY A 33 6.56 14.92 -3.15
N ILE A 34 7.19 13.94 -3.78
CA ILE A 34 7.88 12.82 -3.08
C ILE A 34 9.17 13.31 -2.38
N GLY A 35 9.83 14.33 -2.95
CA GLY A 35 11.05 14.92 -2.37
C GLY A 35 10.82 15.64 -1.03
N ALA A 36 9.64 16.23 -0.83
CA ALA A 36 9.32 16.90 0.44
C ALA A 36 9.14 15.92 1.61
N ALA A 37 8.63 14.70 1.35
CA ALA A 37 8.53 13.65 2.36
C ALA A 37 9.92 13.13 2.77
N ALA A 38 10.82 12.96 1.80
CA ALA A 38 12.20 12.58 2.06
C ALA A 38 12.96 13.68 2.83
N ALA A 39 12.74 14.96 2.49
CA ALA A 39 13.33 16.10 3.20
C ALA A 39 12.77 16.26 4.63
N ALA A 40 11.47 15.99 4.83
CA ALA A 40 10.84 16.05 6.15
C ALA A 40 11.26 14.87 7.06
N ALA A 41 11.47 13.68 6.50
CA ALA A 41 11.93 12.51 7.24
C ALA A 41 13.42 12.61 7.63
N GLY A 42 14.21 13.37 6.85
CA GLY A 42 15.65 13.58 7.08
C GLY A 42 16.00 14.57 8.16
N GLY A 43 15.05 15.16 8.91
CA GLY A 43 15.27 16.11 10.01
C GLY A 43 16.66 16.76 10.00
N GLN A 44 16.87 17.94 10.40
CA GLN A 44 18.08 18.80 10.32
C GLN A 44 19.48 18.14 10.47
N GLN A 45 19.61 16.79 10.51
CA GLN A 45 20.85 16.14 10.95
C GLN A 45 21.86 15.76 9.87
N ASP A 46 21.47 15.54 8.58
CA ASP A 46 22.49 15.17 7.57
C ASP A 46 22.02 15.48 6.14
N ALA A 47 22.37 16.64 5.63
CA ALA A 47 22.14 17.02 4.22
C ALA A 47 22.71 15.98 3.23
N SER A 48 23.79 15.29 3.60
CA SER A 48 24.39 14.22 2.82
C SER A 48 23.49 12.99 2.70
N LYS A 49 22.89 12.54 3.78
CA LYS A 49 21.95 11.40 3.77
C LYS A 49 20.68 11.71 2.97
N ALA A 50 20.17 12.94 3.11
CA ALA A 50 19.01 13.38 2.32
C ALA A 50 19.32 13.40 0.80
N ALA A 51 20.51 13.85 0.40
CA ALA A 51 20.93 13.85 -1.01
C ALA A 51 21.13 12.44 -1.58
N ILE A 52 21.66 11.50 -0.80
CA ILE A 52 21.80 10.09 -1.19
C ILE A 52 20.43 9.45 -1.33
N LEU A 53 19.51 9.71 -0.40
CA LEU A 53 18.13 9.23 -0.47
C LEU A 53 17.40 9.79 -1.69
N GLU A 54 17.55 11.08 -1.98
CA GLU A 54 16.99 11.70 -3.19
C GLU A 54 17.54 11.03 -4.46
N ALA A 55 18.85 10.79 -4.51
CA ALA A 55 19.48 10.09 -5.63
C ALA A 55 18.93 8.67 -5.82
N TYR A 56 18.76 7.94 -4.72
CA TYR A 56 18.15 6.60 -4.73
C TYR A 56 16.71 6.64 -5.25
N LEU A 57 15.90 7.60 -4.74
CA LEU A 57 14.51 7.74 -5.15
C LEU A 57 14.38 8.10 -6.62
N GLN A 58 15.24 9.00 -7.11
CA GLN A 58 15.26 9.39 -8.50
C GLN A 58 15.68 8.24 -9.41
N ASP A 59 16.68 7.46 -9.01
CA ASP A 59 17.11 6.30 -9.75
C ASP A 59 16.03 5.23 -9.83
N ARG A 60 15.47 4.87 -8.69
CA ARG A 60 14.50 3.78 -8.59
C ARG A 60 13.14 4.13 -9.18
N TYR A 61 12.65 5.35 -8.94
CA TYR A 61 11.28 5.76 -9.26
C TYR A 61 11.15 6.75 -10.41
N GLY A 62 12.23 7.38 -10.84
CA GLY A 62 12.22 8.34 -11.95
C GLY A 62 11.39 9.58 -11.63
N LEU A 63 11.61 10.21 -10.48
CA LEU A 63 10.79 11.33 -10.00
C LEU A 63 10.71 12.54 -10.94
N ASN A 64 11.70 12.70 -11.81
CA ASN A 64 11.76 13.78 -12.79
C ASN A 64 11.10 13.41 -14.13
N ASP A 65 10.68 12.16 -14.31
CA ASP A 65 9.98 11.73 -15.52
C ASP A 65 8.54 12.25 -15.54
N PRO A 66 7.90 12.34 -16.72
CA PRO A 66 6.47 12.63 -16.79
C PRO A 66 5.65 11.65 -15.94
N VAL A 67 4.59 12.15 -15.30
CA VAL A 67 3.76 11.38 -14.34
C VAL A 67 3.28 10.05 -14.93
N LEU A 68 2.89 10.04 -16.21
CA LEU A 68 2.46 8.82 -16.89
C LEU A 68 3.57 7.77 -16.99
N VAL A 69 4.81 8.19 -17.29
CA VAL A 69 5.99 7.32 -17.36
C VAL A 69 6.30 6.72 -15.98
N GLN A 70 6.21 7.55 -14.93
CA GLN A 70 6.36 7.08 -13.55
C GLN A 70 5.32 6.02 -13.19
N TYR A 71 4.05 6.23 -13.59
CA TYR A 71 2.97 5.28 -13.35
C TYR A 71 3.19 3.96 -14.09
N VAL A 72 3.52 3.99 -15.38
CA VAL A 72 3.82 2.78 -16.16
C VAL A 72 4.98 2.00 -15.55
N ARG A 73 6.02 2.69 -15.08
CA ARG A 73 7.16 2.06 -14.39
C ARG A 73 6.73 1.41 -13.07
N TRP A 74 5.88 2.08 -12.29
CA TRP A 74 5.32 1.52 -11.07
C TRP A 74 4.47 0.29 -11.37
N LEU A 75 3.59 0.36 -12.38
CA LEU A 75 2.74 -0.75 -12.81
C LEU A 75 3.57 -1.96 -13.27
N HIS A 76 4.64 -1.72 -14.04
CA HIS A 76 5.58 -2.77 -14.44
C HIS A 76 6.23 -3.44 -13.23
N ARG A 77 6.59 -2.67 -12.22
CA ARG A 77 7.23 -3.16 -10.99
C ARG A 77 6.31 -4.04 -10.15
N ILE A 78 5.03 -3.71 -10.02
CA ILE A 78 4.05 -4.54 -9.30
C ILE A 78 3.49 -5.69 -10.13
N SER A 79 3.59 -5.63 -11.46
CA SER A 79 3.14 -6.72 -12.35
C SER A 79 3.90 -8.02 -12.04
N PRO A 80 3.21 -9.17 -12.01
CA PRO A 80 3.91 -10.46 -11.96
C PRO A 80 4.63 -10.77 -13.26
N ILE A 81 4.26 -10.14 -14.37
CA ILE A 81 4.90 -10.29 -15.67
C ILE A 81 5.96 -9.20 -15.83
N LYS A 82 7.20 -9.60 -16.00
CA LYS A 82 8.37 -8.73 -16.10
C LYS A 82 9.01 -8.81 -17.47
N PHE A 83 9.47 -7.67 -17.98
CA PHE A 83 10.20 -7.59 -19.24
C PHE A 83 11.67 -7.22 -18.99
N GLY A 84 12.55 -7.75 -19.83
CA GLY A 84 13.99 -7.48 -19.77
C GLY A 84 14.78 -8.45 -18.92
N VAL A 85 15.95 -7.99 -18.46
CA VAL A 85 16.89 -8.78 -17.68
C VAL A 85 16.31 -9.09 -16.30
N ARG A 86 16.48 -10.33 -15.84
CA ARG A 86 15.96 -10.77 -14.54
C ARG A 86 16.74 -10.13 -13.39
N ASP A 87 16.01 -9.71 -12.36
CA ASP A 87 16.59 -9.28 -11.10
C ASP A 87 17.34 -10.43 -10.43
N GLN A 88 18.32 -10.13 -9.58
CA GLN A 88 18.97 -11.09 -8.71
C GLN A 88 18.48 -10.93 -7.27
N VAL A 89 18.58 -11.98 -6.46
CA VAL A 89 18.15 -11.96 -5.06
C VAL A 89 19.30 -12.41 -4.17
N THR A 90 19.65 -11.59 -3.19
CA THR A 90 20.67 -11.94 -2.20
C THR A 90 20.14 -12.98 -1.21
N SER A 91 21.03 -13.61 -0.44
CA SER A 91 20.65 -14.54 0.65
C SER A 91 19.76 -13.89 1.73
N ALA A 92 19.82 -12.55 1.87
CA ALA A 92 18.96 -11.76 2.75
C ALA A 92 17.61 -11.38 2.11
N GLY A 93 17.29 -11.86 0.90
CA GLY A 93 16.05 -11.54 0.19
C GLY A 93 16.04 -10.15 -0.49
N GLU A 94 17.15 -9.42 -0.49
CA GLU A 94 17.28 -8.11 -1.13
C GLU A 94 17.33 -8.28 -2.65
N ARG A 95 16.49 -7.52 -3.39
CA ARG A 95 16.49 -7.55 -4.85
C ARG A 95 17.50 -6.58 -5.42
N LEU A 96 18.34 -7.09 -6.28
CA LEU A 96 19.31 -6.36 -7.06
C LEU A 96 18.78 -6.19 -8.48
N GLN A 97 18.65 -4.94 -8.92
CA GLN A 97 18.18 -4.58 -10.25
C GLN A 97 19.34 -4.08 -11.11
N ALA A 98 19.21 -4.24 -12.43
CA ALA A 98 20.19 -3.69 -13.35
C ALA A 98 20.32 -2.16 -13.18
N PRO A 99 21.53 -1.62 -13.02
CA PRO A 99 21.76 -0.19 -12.90
C PRO A 99 21.29 0.57 -14.15
N LYS A 100 20.59 1.70 -13.94
CA LYS A 100 20.12 2.53 -15.06
C LYS A 100 21.22 3.42 -15.59
N GLU A 101 21.13 3.73 -16.88
CA GLU A 101 22.00 4.70 -17.51
C GLU A 101 21.82 6.08 -16.91
N ILE A 102 22.92 6.81 -16.80
CA ILE A 102 22.91 8.21 -16.40
C ILE A 102 22.97 9.02 -17.71
N PRO A 103 21.87 9.74 -18.06
CA PRO A 103 21.85 10.49 -19.30
C PRO A 103 22.92 11.58 -19.27
N GLU A 104 23.43 11.91 -20.46
CA GLU A 104 24.36 13.03 -20.61
C GLU A 104 23.77 14.33 -20.05
N PRO A 105 24.61 15.17 -19.45
CA PRO A 105 24.16 16.47 -18.98
C PRO A 105 23.56 17.30 -20.11
N PRO A 106 22.50 18.06 -19.84
CA PRO A 106 21.90 18.95 -20.83
C PRO A 106 22.86 20.11 -21.19
N LEU A 107 22.61 20.73 -22.35
CA LEU A 107 23.28 21.95 -22.78
C LEU A 107 24.77 21.84 -23.13
N VAL A 108 25.30 20.62 -23.36
CA VAL A 108 26.70 20.44 -23.81
C VAL A 108 26.95 21.21 -25.12
N ALA A 109 26.09 21.04 -26.11
CA ALA A 109 26.21 21.73 -27.40
C ALA A 109 26.04 23.26 -27.26
N TRP A 110 25.19 23.72 -26.38
CA TRP A 110 24.92 25.14 -26.14
C TRP A 110 26.10 25.85 -25.46
N THR A 111 26.72 25.22 -24.45
CA THR A 111 27.87 25.80 -23.76
C THR A 111 29.13 25.80 -24.65
N GLY A 112 29.21 24.87 -25.61
CA GLY A 112 30.39 24.64 -26.42
C GLY A 112 31.62 24.20 -25.62
N LEU A 113 31.39 23.73 -24.37
CA LEU A 113 32.41 23.20 -23.47
C LEU A 113 32.40 21.66 -23.57
N THR A 114 33.55 21.05 -23.41
CA THR A 114 33.68 19.59 -23.39
C THR A 114 33.84 19.06 -21.98
N PHE A 115 33.18 17.98 -21.67
CA PHE A 115 33.37 17.30 -20.40
C PHE A 115 34.64 16.45 -20.41
N PRO A 116 35.26 16.20 -19.24
CA PRO A 116 36.24 15.15 -19.12
C PRO A 116 35.58 13.80 -19.42
N ASN A 117 36.22 12.96 -20.22
CA ASN A 117 35.73 11.61 -20.47
C ASN A 117 35.65 10.83 -19.16
N ALA A 118 34.60 10.06 -18.99
CA ALA A 118 34.52 9.13 -17.88
C ALA A 118 35.71 8.14 -17.97
N PRO A 119 36.47 7.95 -16.87
CA PRO A 119 37.52 6.94 -16.88
C PRO A 119 36.87 5.56 -17.12
N PRO A 120 37.54 4.63 -17.81
CA PRO A 120 37.00 3.30 -18.04
C PRO A 120 36.70 2.63 -16.70
N ALA A 121 35.58 1.95 -16.62
CA ALA A 121 35.30 1.06 -15.49
C ALA A 121 36.41 0.01 -15.43
N GLY A 122 37.00 -0.19 -14.27
CA GLY A 122 38.05 -1.18 -14.06
C GLY A 122 37.63 -2.60 -14.45
N GLU A 123 38.54 -3.57 -14.34
CA GLU A 123 38.21 -4.98 -14.55
C GLU A 123 37.13 -5.43 -13.57
N GLY A 124 36.29 -6.40 -13.99
CA GLY A 124 35.21 -6.96 -13.16
C GLY A 124 35.74 -7.46 -11.81
N LEU A 125 34.91 -7.37 -10.79
CA LEU A 125 35.27 -7.59 -9.38
C LEU A 125 35.37 -9.06 -8.98
N ALA A 126 35.17 -9.99 -9.94
CA ALA A 126 35.22 -11.43 -9.71
C ALA A 126 34.34 -11.93 -8.54
N LEU A 127 33.17 -11.27 -8.33
CA LEU A 127 32.17 -11.66 -7.32
C LEU A 127 31.59 -13.06 -7.58
N SER A 128 31.61 -13.50 -8.85
CA SER A 128 31.07 -14.79 -9.29
C SER A 128 32.01 -15.97 -9.06
N LYS A 129 33.27 -15.76 -8.62
CA LYS A 129 34.20 -16.87 -8.38
C LYS A 129 33.71 -17.76 -7.24
N ALA A 130 33.02 -18.83 -7.62
CA ALA A 130 32.52 -19.84 -6.69
C ALA A 130 33.68 -20.43 -5.84
N GLY A 131 33.51 -20.42 -4.52
CA GLY A 131 34.42 -21.04 -3.56
C GLY A 131 35.53 -20.17 -2.99
N THR A 132 35.70 -18.92 -3.45
CA THR A 132 36.73 -18.01 -2.93
C THR A 132 36.18 -16.91 -2.00
N ILE A 133 34.91 -16.58 -2.09
CA ILE A 133 34.28 -15.50 -1.31
C ILE A 133 32.99 -16.04 -0.67
N SER A 134 32.81 -15.78 0.63
CA SER A 134 31.54 -16.14 1.33
C SER A 134 30.36 -15.33 0.78
N ASP A 135 29.13 -15.85 0.94
CA ASP A 135 27.92 -15.13 0.51
C ASP A 135 27.76 -13.79 1.22
N GLU A 136 28.16 -13.71 2.49
CA GLU A 136 28.13 -12.47 3.27
C GLU A 136 29.14 -11.44 2.75
N ASP A 137 30.36 -11.87 2.41
CA ASP A 137 31.39 -10.98 1.88
C ASP A 137 31.03 -10.50 0.48
N ARG A 138 30.44 -11.37 -0.35
CA ARG A 138 29.91 -11.03 -1.68
C ARG A 138 28.80 -9.97 -1.58
N GLN A 139 27.87 -10.15 -0.67
CA GLN A 139 26.80 -9.19 -0.44
C GLN A 139 27.33 -7.86 0.10
N ARG A 140 28.31 -7.90 1.00
CA ARG A 140 28.96 -6.73 1.58
C ARG A 140 29.69 -5.92 0.52
N GLU A 141 30.43 -6.60 -0.37
CA GLU A 141 31.14 -5.94 -1.46
C GLU A 141 30.19 -5.34 -2.50
N TYR A 142 29.13 -6.06 -2.90
CA TYR A 142 28.11 -5.51 -3.79
C TYR A 142 27.44 -4.26 -3.21
N ARG A 143 27.09 -4.29 -1.93
CA ARG A 143 26.53 -3.11 -1.23
C ARG A 143 27.51 -1.94 -1.20
N ARG A 144 28.79 -2.19 -1.04
CA ARG A 144 29.83 -1.14 -1.09
C ARG A 144 29.82 -0.45 -2.45
N ILE A 145 29.87 -1.22 -3.54
CA ILE A 145 29.84 -0.69 -4.91
C ILE A 145 28.55 0.08 -5.17
N SER A 146 27.42 -0.46 -4.75
CA SER A 146 26.11 0.20 -4.89
C SER A 146 26.06 1.53 -4.14
N ASN A 147 26.57 1.59 -2.91
CA ASN A 147 26.65 2.83 -2.12
C ASN A 147 27.59 3.85 -2.73
N ASP A 148 28.73 3.41 -3.29
CA ASP A 148 29.67 4.29 -4.01
C ASP A 148 29.01 4.90 -5.24
N ALA A 149 28.26 4.10 -6.03
CA ALA A 149 27.51 4.56 -7.19
C ALA A 149 26.41 5.57 -6.79
N LEU A 150 25.64 5.30 -5.74
CA LEU A 150 24.63 6.22 -5.23
C LEU A 150 25.25 7.53 -4.71
N THR A 151 26.37 7.46 -4.02
CA THR A 151 27.09 8.64 -3.51
C THR A 151 27.60 9.51 -4.67
N ALA A 152 28.21 8.92 -5.68
CA ALA A 152 28.67 9.64 -6.87
C ALA A 152 27.48 10.27 -7.62
N ARG A 153 26.37 9.54 -7.77
CA ARG A 153 25.14 10.06 -8.36
C ARG A 153 24.57 11.24 -7.58
N SER A 154 24.57 11.19 -6.24
CA SER A 154 24.08 12.30 -5.41
C SER A 154 24.91 13.58 -5.59
N ARG A 155 26.24 13.44 -5.74
CA ARG A 155 27.15 14.56 -6.07
C ARG A 155 26.82 15.14 -7.44
N TYR A 156 26.61 14.29 -8.46
CA TYR A 156 26.19 14.76 -9.77
C TYR A 156 24.88 15.53 -9.73
N LEU A 157 23.87 15.05 -9.03
CA LEU A 157 22.60 15.74 -8.88
C LEU A 157 22.73 17.07 -8.12
N GLY A 158 23.62 17.15 -7.14
CA GLY A 158 23.98 18.39 -6.44
C GLY A 158 24.63 19.39 -7.41
N ALA A 159 25.66 18.98 -8.12
CA ALA A 159 26.34 19.82 -9.10
C ALA A 159 25.42 20.28 -10.24
N LYS A 160 24.50 19.43 -10.69
CA LYS A 160 23.46 19.79 -11.66
C LYS A 160 22.54 20.91 -11.15
N ARG A 161 22.10 20.86 -9.89
CA ARG A 161 21.28 21.93 -9.28
C ARG A 161 22.06 23.25 -9.18
N GLU A 162 23.32 23.19 -8.82
CA GLU A 162 24.18 24.38 -8.77
C GLU A 162 24.38 24.99 -10.17
N PHE A 163 24.56 24.16 -11.17
CA PHE A 163 24.59 24.61 -12.57
C PHE A 163 23.27 25.23 -13.03
N GLU A 164 22.13 24.58 -12.74
CA GLU A 164 20.80 25.15 -13.02
C GLU A 164 20.58 26.50 -12.32
N SER A 165 21.06 26.66 -11.09
CA SER A 165 21.04 27.93 -10.37
C SER A 165 21.92 28.99 -11.03
N ALA A 166 23.11 28.63 -11.49
CA ALA A 166 23.98 29.54 -12.23
C ALA A 166 23.36 29.99 -13.57
N LEU A 167 22.62 29.12 -14.25
CA LEU A 167 21.86 29.47 -15.46
C LEU A 167 20.72 30.45 -15.16
N VAL A 168 20.05 30.35 -14.00
CA VAL A 168 19.03 31.33 -13.57
C VAL A 168 19.68 32.70 -13.35
N ASP A 169 20.84 32.75 -12.69
CA ASP A 169 21.60 34.00 -12.49
C ASP A 169 22.04 34.61 -13.83
N TYR A 170 22.49 33.77 -14.76
CA TYR A 170 22.84 34.17 -16.12
C TYR A 170 21.67 34.76 -16.88
N ALA A 171 20.51 34.09 -16.88
CA ALA A 171 19.29 34.55 -17.53
C ALA A 171 18.87 35.95 -17.02
N ARG A 172 18.90 36.13 -15.69
CA ARG A 172 18.59 37.44 -15.08
C ARG A 172 19.61 38.51 -15.41
N ALA A 173 20.89 38.20 -15.39
CA ALA A 173 21.95 39.14 -15.76
C ALA A 173 21.89 39.54 -17.24
N ALA A 174 21.42 38.65 -18.10
CA ALA A 174 21.17 38.89 -19.52
C ALA A 174 19.85 39.62 -19.80
N GLY A 175 18.99 39.85 -18.78
CA GLY A 175 17.66 40.42 -18.96
C GLY A 175 16.69 39.52 -19.74
N ARG A 176 16.93 38.20 -19.72
CA ARG A 176 16.23 37.16 -20.48
C ARG A 176 15.32 36.32 -19.59
N ASP A 177 14.32 36.97 -18.98
CA ASP A 177 13.32 36.26 -18.14
C ASP A 177 12.48 35.26 -18.95
N ASP A 178 12.48 35.39 -20.28
CA ASP A 178 11.84 34.45 -21.21
C ASP A 178 12.49 33.04 -21.17
N PHE A 179 13.72 32.89 -20.68
CA PHE A 179 14.35 31.60 -20.44
C PHE A 179 13.81 30.88 -19.21
N LEU A 180 13.05 31.57 -18.35
CA LEU A 180 12.49 31.03 -17.12
C LEU A 180 11.03 30.59 -17.34
N ASP A 181 10.61 29.59 -16.58
CA ASP A 181 9.19 29.23 -16.45
C ASP A 181 8.49 30.09 -15.38
N SER A 182 7.18 29.89 -15.21
CA SER A 182 6.38 30.57 -14.18
C SER A 182 6.84 30.34 -12.73
N LYS A 183 7.72 29.36 -12.50
CA LYS A 183 8.31 29.02 -11.20
C LYS A 183 9.76 29.51 -11.08
N GLY A 184 10.26 30.25 -12.06
CA GLY A 184 11.63 30.76 -12.08
C GLY A 184 12.70 29.71 -12.38
N LYS A 185 12.33 28.56 -12.98
CA LYS A 185 13.26 27.51 -13.41
C LYS A 185 13.63 27.68 -14.87
N ILE A 186 14.85 27.30 -15.23
CA ILE A 186 15.35 27.32 -16.60
C ILE A 186 14.56 26.34 -17.49
N VAL A 187 14.14 26.83 -18.66
CA VAL A 187 13.58 26.02 -19.74
C VAL A 187 14.68 25.73 -20.77
N VAL A 188 15.29 24.56 -20.67
CA VAL A 188 16.46 24.13 -21.47
C VAL A 188 16.27 24.38 -22.99
N GLY A 189 15.10 24.01 -23.55
CA GLY A 189 14.84 24.17 -24.98
C GLY A 189 14.78 25.63 -25.46
N ARG A 190 14.58 26.62 -24.57
CA ARG A 190 14.65 28.04 -24.92
C ARG A 190 16.09 28.55 -24.98
N LEU A 191 16.96 28.01 -24.12
CA LEU A 191 18.40 28.30 -24.14
C LEU A 191 19.06 27.73 -25.38
N GLU A 192 18.77 26.50 -25.77
CA GLU A 192 19.36 25.83 -26.93
C GLU A 192 19.04 26.52 -28.26
N GLY A 193 17.96 27.28 -28.31
CA GLY A 193 17.56 28.06 -29.49
C GLY A 193 18.40 29.31 -29.73
N GLU A 194 19.24 29.75 -28.80
CA GLU A 194 20.01 31.00 -28.90
C GLU A 194 21.49 30.79 -28.52
N PRO A 195 22.42 31.51 -29.14
CA PRO A 195 23.85 31.39 -28.81
C PRO A 195 24.12 31.90 -27.38
N ALA A 196 25.01 31.22 -26.67
CA ALA A 196 25.43 31.64 -25.33
C ALA A 196 26.25 32.94 -25.41
N ASP A 197 25.80 33.99 -24.68
CA ASP A 197 26.55 35.24 -24.52
C ASP A 197 27.68 35.03 -23.47
N ARG A 198 28.87 34.74 -23.94
CA ARG A 198 30.08 34.53 -23.12
C ARG A 198 30.64 35.84 -22.53
N ALA A 199 30.21 37.00 -23.02
CA ALA A 199 30.60 38.31 -22.48
C ALA A 199 29.77 38.69 -21.23
N ASN A 200 28.69 37.97 -20.93
CA ASN A 200 27.87 38.18 -19.77
C ASN A 200 28.68 38.01 -18.46
N THR A 201 28.45 38.90 -17.50
CA THR A 201 29.16 38.89 -16.19
C THR A 201 28.93 37.63 -15.38
N ALA A 202 27.81 36.91 -15.59
CA ALA A 202 27.51 35.66 -14.92
C ALA A 202 28.10 34.41 -15.63
N TRP A 203 28.66 34.56 -16.84
CA TRP A 203 29.18 33.42 -17.61
C TRP A 203 30.31 32.63 -16.91
N PRO A 204 31.32 33.27 -16.25
CA PRO A 204 32.34 32.51 -15.52
C PRO A 204 31.80 31.55 -14.47
N LYS A 205 30.70 31.92 -13.82
CA LYS A 205 30.02 31.05 -12.86
C LYS A 205 29.34 29.87 -13.55
N VAL A 206 28.70 30.11 -14.70
CA VAL A 206 28.08 29.06 -15.52
C VAL A 206 29.13 28.06 -15.98
N GLU A 207 30.27 28.53 -16.51
CA GLU A 207 31.38 27.68 -16.95
C GLU A 207 31.96 26.83 -15.81
N MET A 208 32.22 27.44 -14.66
CA MET A 208 32.72 26.73 -13.46
C MET A 208 31.75 25.65 -12.99
N MET A 209 30.45 25.95 -12.89
CA MET A 209 29.46 24.99 -12.44
C MET A 209 29.21 23.89 -13.49
N PHE A 210 29.31 24.24 -14.80
CA PHE A 210 29.23 23.26 -15.87
C PHE A 210 30.37 22.24 -15.81
N MET A 211 31.59 22.67 -15.60
CA MET A 211 32.76 21.80 -15.46
C MET A 211 32.70 20.92 -14.20
N ALA A 212 32.22 21.49 -13.09
CA ALA A 212 31.97 20.74 -11.86
C ALA A 212 30.91 19.65 -12.07
N MET A 213 29.81 19.98 -12.75
CA MET A 213 28.75 19.02 -13.11
C MET A 213 29.30 17.92 -14.03
N GLY A 214 30.11 18.26 -15.04
CA GLY A 214 30.72 17.29 -15.96
C GLY A 214 31.66 16.32 -15.26
N THR A 215 32.49 16.82 -14.34
CA THR A 215 33.39 15.96 -13.53
C THR A 215 32.57 15.01 -12.64
N ALA A 216 31.53 15.51 -11.99
CA ALA A 216 30.67 14.68 -11.15
C ALA A 216 29.87 13.66 -11.98
N TRP A 217 29.46 14.01 -13.21
CA TRP A 217 28.82 13.09 -14.15
C TRP A 217 29.76 11.96 -14.58
N ALA A 218 31.01 12.29 -14.93
CA ALA A 218 31.99 11.30 -15.32
C ALA A 218 32.30 10.30 -14.19
N GLU A 219 32.43 10.78 -12.94
CA GLU A 219 32.57 9.92 -11.76
C GLU A 219 31.32 9.04 -11.56
N ALA A 220 30.11 9.61 -11.63
CA ALA A 220 28.87 8.88 -11.45
C ALA A 220 28.69 7.79 -12.52
N THR A 221 29.01 8.07 -13.78
CA THR A 221 28.96 7.11 -14.89
C THR A 221 29.94 5.97 -14.67
N MET A 222 31.19 6.28 -14.33
CA MET A 222 32.19 5.25 -14.02
C MET A 222 31.74 4.32 -12.88
N ARG A 223 31.24 4.88 -11.77
CA ARG A 223 30.77 4.08 -10.63
C ARG A 223 29.53 3.24 -10.97
N ARG A 224 28.64 3.79 -11.80
CA ARG A 224 27.48 3.05 -12.32
C ARG A 224 27.94 1.90 -13.22
N ASP A 225 28.92 2.10 -14.07
CA ASP A 225 29.45 1.06 -14.97
C ASP A 225 30.14 -0.05 -14.17
N MET A 226 30.86 0.27 -13.10
CA MET A 226 31.36 -0.72 -12.15
C MET A 226 30.25 -1.54 -11.51
N LEU A 227 29.12 -0.89 -11.10
CA LEU A 227 27.96 -1.58 -10.56
C LEU A 227 27.30 -2.46 -11.63
N SER A 228 27.24 -2.01 -12.90
CA SER A 228 26.73 -2.82 -14.02
C SER A 228 27.56 -4.08 -14.24
N LEU A 229 28.90 -3.95 -14.26
CA LEU A 229 29.79 -5.10 -14.35
C LEU A 229 29.57 -6.08 -13.20
N ALA A 230 29.46 -5.59 -11.96
CA ALA A 230 29.18 -6.42 -10.79
C ALA A 230 27.80 -7.13 -10.87
N PHE A 231 26.80 -6.47 -11.44
CA PHE A 231 25.48 -7.06 -11.68
C PHE A 231 25.53 -8.13 -12.78
N ASP A 232 26.28 -7.87 -13.87
CA ASP A 232 26.40 -8.76 -15.02
C ASP A 232 27.20 -10.04 -14.72
N GLU A 233 28.02 -10.04 -13.67
CA GLU A 233 28.69 -11.25 -13.15
C GLU A 233 27.72 -12.33 -12.65
N ARG A 234 26.43 -11.99 -12.47
CA ARG A 234 25.38 -12.94 -11.99
C ARG A 234 25.76 -13.70 -10.73
N ALA A 235 26.35 -13.00 -9.78
CA ALA A 235 26.87 -13.56 -8.54
C ALA A 235 25.79 -14.08 -7.57
N PHE A 236 24.53 -13.70 -7.77
CA PHE A 236 23.38 -14.07 -6.93
C PHE A 236 22.31 -14.80 -7.75
N PRO A 237 21.47 -15.64 -7.11
CA PRO A 237 20.36 -16.32 -7.76
C PRO A 237 19.42 -15.36 -8.48
N GLU A 238 18.96 -15.74 -9.65
CA GLU A 238 18.01 -14.94 -10.43
C GLU A 238 16.58 -15.07 -9.86
N ALA A 239 15.87 -13.94 -9.80
CA ALA A 239 14.49 -13.87 -9.33
C ALA A 239 13.51 -14.50 -10.34
N GLY A 240 12.48 -15.18 -9.83
CA GLY A 240 11.35 -15.65 -10.62
C GLY A 240 11.67 -16.74 -11.64
N LEU A 241 10.73 -17.00 -12.57
CA LEU A 241 10.80 -18.05 -13.59
C LEU A 241 10.92 -17.43 -14.98
N PRO A 242 11.89 -17.83 -15.83
CA PRO A 242 11.97 -17.35 -17.19
C PRO A 242 10.83 -17.95 -18.04
N VAL A 243 10.16 -17.11 -18.82
CA VAL A 243 9.18 -17.53 -19.84
C VAL A 243 9.84 -17.48 -21.23
N ILE A 244 10.47 -16.35 -21.53
CA ILE A 244 11.32 -16.17 -22.71
C ILE A 244 12.69 -15.69 -22.20
N PRO A 245 13.76 -16.48 -22.34
CA PRO A 245 15.08 -16.12 -21.84
C PRO A 245 15.51 -14.72 -22.32
N GLY A 246 15.90 -13.86 -21.39
CA GLY A 246 16.36 -12.49 -21.66
C GLY A 246 15.29 -11.47 -22.03
N ALA A 247 14.01 -11.87 -22.22
CA ALA A 247 12.96 -10.96 -22.66
C ALA A 247 11.74 -10.92 -21.73
N LEU A 248 11.29 -12.07 -21.21
CA LEU A 248 10.05 -12.19 -20.44
C LEU A 248 10.21 -13.18 -19.30
N TRP A 249 9.84 -12.77 -18.09
CA TRP A 249 9.88 -13.63 -16.90
C TRP A 249 8.73 -13.34 -15.95
N ILE A 250 8.37 -14.32 -15.13
CA ILE A 250 7.35 -14.19 -14.08
C ILE A 250 8.07 -14.11 -12.75
N GLY A 251 7.79 -13.03 -12.01
CA GLY A 251 8.37 -12.80 -10.70
C GLY A 251 7.37 -12.25 -9.70
N PRO A 252 7.68 -12.32 -8.39
CA PRO A 252 6.80 -11.75 -7.39
C PRO A 252 6.69 -10.23 -7.56
N PRO A 253 5.51 -9.64 -7.24
CA PRO A 253 5.32 -8.19 -7.26
C PRO A 253 6.38 -7.49 -6.40
N ASP A 254 6.91 -6.37 -6.88
CA ASP A 254 7.78 -5.49 -6.10
C ASP A 254 6.99 -4.25 -5.67
N LEU A 255 6.55 -4.24 -4.42
CA LEU A 255 5.80 -3.13 -3.82
C LEU A 255 6.68 -1.98 -3.36
N GLY A 256 8.00 -2.10 -3.51
CA GLY A 256 8.97 -1.08 -3.12
C GLY A 256 9.35 -1.13 -1.64
N THR A 257 10.02 -0.06 -1.21
CA THR A 257 10.49 0.11 0.16
C THR A 257 9.78 1.32 0.77
N ALA A 258 9.21 1.16 1.95
CA ALA A 258 8.62 2.25 2.71
C ALA A 258 9.71 3.20 3.19
N PHE A 259 9.62 4.48 2.80
CA PHE A 259 10.63 5.48 3.16
C PHE A 259 10.62 5.78 4.66
N SER A 260 9.44 5.81 5.22
CA SER A 260 9.19 6.13 6.62
C SER A 260 9.78 5.10 7.59
N LYS A 261 9.82 3.83 7.19
CA LYS A 261 10.23 2.70 8.04
C LYS A 261 11.51 2.01 7.54
N SER A 262 12.05 2.41 6.38
CA SER A 262 13.24 1.81 5.74
C SER A 262 13.16 0.28 5.61
N ARG A 263 11.94 -0.26 5.43
CA ARG A 263 11.64 -1.69 5.29
C ARG A 263 10.88 -1.95 3.98
N PRO A 264 11.01 -3.16 3.39
CA PRO A 264 10.17 -3.55 2.26
C PRO A 264 8.69 -3.40 2.59
N VAL A 265 7.92 -2.80 1.66
CA VAL A 265 6.47 -2.62 1.85
C VAL A 265 5.75 -3.96 1.98
N THR A 266 6.24 -5.00 1.29
CA THR A 266 5.71 -6.36 1.39
C THR A 266 5.73 -6.87 2.83
N ASP A 267 6.85 -6.67 3.54
CA ASP A 267 7.00 -7.13 4.93
C ASP A 267 6.04 -6.40 5.86
N LEU A 268 5.91 -5.08 5.68
CA LEU A 268 4.98 -4.27 6.47
C LEU A 268 3.52 -4.69 6.26
N ILE A 269 3.16 -5.04 5.03
CA ILE A 269 1.82 -5.55 4.71
C ILE A 269 1.61 -6.94 5.32
N LEU A 270 2.61 -7.83 5.22
CA LEU A 270 2.52 -9.18 5.79
C LEU A 270 2.47 -9.16 7.33
N ASP A 271 3.08 -8.17 7.97
CA ASP A 271 2.96 -7.98 9.42
C ASP A 271 1.54 -7.46 9.81
N ALA A 272 0.98 -6.52 9.05
CA ALA A 272 -0.27 -5.84 9.39
C ALA A 272 -1.54 -6.57 8.91
N LEU A 273 -1.49 -7.24 7.76
CA LEU A 273 -2.65 -7.90 7.14
C LEU A 273 -3.26 -8.99 8.01
N PRO A 274 -2.50 -9.91 8.63
CA PRO A 274 -3.06 -10.94 9.49
C PRO A 274 -3.85 -10.38 10.66
N VAL A 275 -3.42 -9.26 11.23
CA VAL A 275 -4.07 -8.57 12.35
C VAL A 275 -5.44 -8.04 11.94
N THR A 276 -5.51 -7.30 10.84
CA THR A 276 -6.79 -6.80 10.30
C THR A 276 -7.72 -7.94 9.89
N LEU A 277 -7.17 -8.99 9.28
CA LEU A 277 -7.95 -10.18 8.91
C LEU A 277 -8.51 -10.91 10.14
N LEU A 278 -7.71 -11.06 11.20
CA LEU A 278 -8.14 -11.69 12.46
C LEU A 278 -9.34 -10.95 13.06
N LEU A 279 -9.23 -9.63 13.24
CA LEU A 279 -10.31 -8.81 13.77
C LEU A 279 -11.60 -8.96 12.92
N ASN A 280 -11.47 -8.92 11.61
CA ASN A 280 -12.60 -9.04 10.71
C ASN A 280 -13.16 -10.47 10.68
N LEU A 281 -12.32 -11.50 10.70
CA LEU A 281 -12.74 -12.92 10.73
C LEU A 281 -13.57 -13.24 11.99
N ILE A 282 -13.33 -12.53 13.08
CA ILE A 282 -14.11 -12.66 14.32
C ILE A 282 -15.37 -11.78 14.26
N ALA A 283 -15.22 -10.52 13.83
CA ALA A 283 -16.33 -9.56 13.81
C ALA A 283 -17.45 -9.98 12.84
N PHE A 284 -17.10 -10.46 11.64
CA PHE A 284 -18.08 -10.82 10.61
C PHE A 284 -19.07 -11.91 11.04
N PRO A 285 -18.63 -13.10 11.48
CA PRO A 285 -19.57 -14.11 11.96
C PRO A 285 -20.49 -13.59 13.06
N ILE A 286 -19.96 -12.78 13.99
CA ILE A 286 -20.77 -12.20 15.08
C ILE A 286 -21.83 -11.26 14.52
N ILE A 287 -21.45 -10.38 13.56
CA ILE A 287 -22.41 -9.48 12.90
C ILE A 287 -23.56 -10.28 12.28
N TYR A 288 -23.24 -11.33 11.51
CA TYR A 288 -24.26 -12.12 10.81
C TYR A 288 -25.08 -12.98 11.77
N LEU A 289 -24.44 -13.61 12.77
CA LEU A 289 -25.13 -14.42 13.79
C LEU A 289 -26.10 -13.62 14.66
N VAL A 290 -25.85 -12.33 14.86
CA VAL A 290 -26.75 -11.44 15.61
C VAL A 290 -27.78 -10.79 14.69
N ALA A 291 -27.35 -10.25 13.55
CA ALA A 291 -28.18 -9.45 12.67
C ALA A 291 -29.28 -10.27 11.98
N ILE A 292 -28.95 -11.45 11.45
CA ILE A 292 -29.92 -12.26 10.71
C ILE A 292 -31.05 -12.77 11.63
N PRO A 293 -30.79 -13.44 12.76
CA PRO A 293 -31.85 -13.88 13.65
C PRO A 293 -32.72 -12.73 14.20
N SER A 294 -32.08 -11.60 14.55
CA SER A 294 -32.81 -10.44 15.06
C SER A 294 -33.69 -9.81 13.98
N GLY A 295 -33.23 -9.71 12.72
CA GLY A 295 -34.03 -9.22 11.60
C GLY A 295 -35.19 -10.16 11.23
N ILE A 296 -34.96 -11.50 11.25
CA ILE A 296 -35.99 -12.51 11.07
C ILE A 296 -37.06 -12.37 12.17
N LEU A 297 -36.66 -12.25 13.43
CA LEU A 297 -37.58 -12.14 14.56
C LEU A 297 -38.40 -10.84 14.49
N ALA A 298 -37.74 -9.72 14.18
CA ALA A 298 -38.40 -8.42 14.02
C ALA A 298 -39.41 -8.42 12.86
N SER A 299 -39.07 -8.99 11.71
CA SER A 299 -39.98 -9.09 10.56
C SER A 299 -41.14 -10.05 10.79
N SER A 300 -40.88 -11.19 11.44
CA SER A 300 -41.94 -12.18 11.75
C SER A 300 -42.97 -11.68 12.75
N ARG A 301 -42.64 -10.66 13.55
CA ARG A 301 -43.45 -10.01 14.54
C ARG A 301 -43.61 -8.51 14.27
N ALA A 302 -43.74 -8.15 13.00
CA ALA A 302 -43.84 -6.76 12.56
C ALA A 302 -44.92 -5.98 13.32
N GLY A 303 -44.58 -4.77 13.78
CA GLY A 303 -45.46 -3.92 14.58
C GLY A 303 -45.52 -4.25 16.09
N SER A 304 -44.90 -5.38 16.52
CA SER A 304 -44.80 -5.75 17.93
C SER A 304 -43.88 -4.81 18.71
N TRP A 305 -43.95 -4.90 20.04
CA TRP A 305 -43.01 -4.15 20.91
C TRP A 305 -41.54 -4.51 20.64
N PHE A 306 -41.27 -5.79 20.40
CA PHE A 306 -39.91 -6.24 20.06
C PHE A 306 -39.40 -5.59 18.78
N ASP A 307 -40.22 -5.53 17.71
CA ASP A 307 -39.87 -4.89 16.45
C ASP A 307 -39.60 -3.39 16.63
N LYS A 308 -40.43 -2.69 17.39
CA LYS A 308 -40.26 -1.26 17.67
C LYS A 308 -39.01 -1.00 18.51
N LEU A 309 -38.78 -1.77 19.58
CA LEU A 309 -37.66 -1.60 20.47
C LEU A 309 -36.32 -1.94 19.75
N SER A 310 -36.24 -3.10 19.08
CA SER A 310 -35.06 -3.49 18.33
C SER A 310 -34.74 -2.46 17.25
N GLY A 311 -35.75 -1.99 16.51
CA GLY A 311 -35.60 -0.94 15.53
C GLY A 311 -35.05 0.37 16.12
N ALA A 312 -35.58 0.83 17.26
CA ALA A 312 -35.08 2.01 17.96
C ALA A 312 -33.63 1.82 18.46
N THR A 313 -33.33 0.66 19.06
CA THR A 313 -31.99 0.31 19.53
C THR A 313 -30.98 0.31 18.39
N TYR A 314 -31.30 -0.28 17.23
CA TYR A 314 -30.41 -0.31 16.07
C TYR A 314 -30.16 1.08 15.49
N VAL A 315 -31.19 1.95 15.48
CA VAL A 315 -30.99 3.36 15.08
C VAL A 315 -30.08 4.08 16.05
N ALA A 316 -30.30 3.90 17.35
CA ALA A 316 -29.50 4.52 18.39
C ALA A 316 -28.04 4.06 18.31
N LEU A 317 -27.77 2.75 18.17
CA LEU A 317 -26.43 2.20 18.01
C LEU A 317 -25.75 2.72 16.73
N TRP A 318 -26.47 2.72 15.61
CA TRP A 318 -25.92 3.22 14.35
C TRP A 318 -25.61 4.71 14.39
N SER A 319 -26.33 5.48 15.21
CA SER A 319 -26.12 6.92 15.36
C SER A 319 -24.86 7.27 16.18
N VAL A 320 -24.30 6.31 16.92
CA VAL A 320 -23.06 6.52 17.68
C VAL A 320 -21.86 6.37 16.73
N PRO A 321 -21.05 7.41 16.51
CA PRO A 321 -19.83 7.28 15.70
C PRO A 321 -18.86 6.26 16.34
N THR A 322 -18.25 5.42 15.51
CA THR A 322 -17.31 4.38 15.97
C THR A 322 -16.13 4.95 16.77
N VAL A 323 -15.66 6.16 16.42
CA VAL A 323 -14.64 6.88 17.19
C VAL A 323 -15.08 7.11 18.63
N TRP A 324 -16.32 7.61 18.82
CA TRP A 324 -16.89 7.85 20.15
C TRP A 324 -17.03 6.56 20.95
N ALA A 325 -17.57 5.51 20.33
CA ALA A 325 -17.70 4.22 20.98
C ALA A 325 -16.34 3.67 21.44
N GLY A 326 -15.32 3.75 20.60
CA GLY A 326 -13.97 3.30 20.93
C GLY A 326 -13.33 4.11 22.05
N VAL A 327 -13.41 5.45 21.99
CA VAL A 327 -12.84 6.33 23.03
C VAL A 327 -13.54 6.13 24.38
N LEU A 328 -14.88 6.03 24.38
CA LEU A 328 -15.64 5.74 25.59
C LEU A 328 -15.33 4.34 26.15
N ALA A 329 -15.17 3.34 25.29
CA ALA A 329 -14.81 1.99 25.70
C ALA A 329 -13.42 1.97 26.38
N VAL A 330 -12.43 2.62 25.78
CA VAL A 330 -11.08 2.75 26.39
C VAL A 330 -11.16 3.54 27.70
N GLY A 331 -11.83 4.71 27.70
CA GLY A 331 -11.88 5.59 28.86
C GLY A 331 -12.61 5.00 30.05
N TYR A 332 -13.75 4.33 29.84
CA TYR A 332 -14.58 3.86 30.94
C TYR A 332 -14.45 2.37 31.25
N LEU A 333 -14.23 1.52 30.21
CA LEU A 333 -14.20 0.06 30.40
C LEU A 333 -12.76 -0.47 30.58
N ALA A 334 -11.77 0.19 29.96
CA ALA A 334 -10.39 -0.29 29.98
C ALA A 334 -9.48 0.50 30.93
N SER A 335 -9.78 1.78 31.22
CA SER A 335 -8.99 2.61 32.14
C SER A 335 -9.10 2.13 33.58
N ASP A 336 -7.96 2.00 34.26
CA ASP A 336 -7.87 1.66 35.70
C ASP A 336 -8.47 2.73 36.60
N GLU A 337 -8.65 3.97 36.10
CA GLU A 337 -9.30 5.05 36.84
C GLU A 337 -10.82 4.83 36.98
N TYR A 338 -11.42 3.99 36.13
CA TYR A 338 -12.84 3.66 36.16
C TYR A 338 -13.06 2.17 36.41
N LEU A 339 -13.39 1.38 35.38
CA LEU A 339 -13.75 -0.02 35.56
C LEU A 339 -12.56 -0.99 35.43
N GLY A 340 -11.53 -0.66 34.65
CA GLY A 340 -10.33 -1.49 34.47
C GLY A 340 -10.62 -2.94 34.04
N LEU A 341 -11.75 -3.19 33.32
CA LEU A 341 -12.19 -4.54 32.99
C LEU A 341 -11.47 -5.15 31.79
N PHE A 342 -10.96 -4.30 30.90
CA PHE A 342 -10.36 -4.73 29.64
C PHE A 342 -9.00 -4.07 29.43
N PRO A 343 -8.13 -4.68 28.63
CA PRO A 343 -6.87 -4.05 28.24
C PRO A 343 -7.07 -2.75 27.46
N VAL A 344 -6.20 -1.78 27.68
CA VAL A 344 -6.29 -0.46 27.05
C VAL A 344 -5.83 -0.49 25.61
N SER A 345 -4.82 -1.31 25.27
CA SER A 345 -4.16 -1.26 23.96
C SER A 345 -3.42 -2.55 23.60
N GLY A 346 -3.17 -2.75 22.31
CA GLY A 346 -2.40 -3.89 21.80
C GLY A 346 -3.25 -5.11 21.49
N LEU A 347 -2.58 -6.20 21.09
CA LEU A 347 -3.20 -7.50 20.81
C LEU A 347 -3.00 -8.52 21.94
N HIS A 348 -2.04 -8.28 22.80
CA HIS A 348 -1.72 -9.08 24.00
C HIS A 348 -0.79 -8.28 24.92
N ASP A 349 -0.70 -8.68 26.18
CA ASP A 349 0.27 -8.13 27.13
C ASP A 349 1.69 -8.53 26.72
N ARG A 350 2.67 -7.66 26.93
CA ARG A 350 4.10 -7.97 26.66
C ARG A 350 4.61 -9.15 27.47
N ALA A 351 4.10 -9.35 28.68
CA ALA A 351 4.43 -10.49 29.50
C ALA A 351 3.85 -11.80 28.95
N ALA A 352 2.78 -11.74 28.15
CA ALA A 352 2.12 -12.92 27.59
C ALA A 352 3.02 -13.71 26.61
N ASP A 353 4.03 -13.10 26.04
CA ASP A 353 5.02 -13.79 25.19
C ASP A 353 5.81 -14.89 25.95
N THR A 354 5.85 -14.80 27.28
CA THR A 354 6.50 -15.80 28.15
C THR A 354 5.51 -16.84 28.70
N TRP A 355 4.20 -16.67 28.46
CA TRP A 355 3.17 -17.53 29.02
C TRP A 355 2.95 -18.80 28.18
N THR A 356 2.32 -19.79 28.80
CA THR A 356 1.81 -20.95 28.05
C THR A 356 0.75 -20.51 27.05
N PHE A 357 0.64 -21.25 25.94
CA PHE A 357 -0.33 -20.88 24.89
C PHE A 357 -1.79 -20.96 25.40
N LEU A 358 -2.13 -22.00 26.17
CA LEU A 358 -3.47 -22.20 26.74
C LEU A 358 -3.51 -21.76 28.21
N PRO A 359 -4.70 -21.40 28.73
CA PRO A 359 -4.90 -21.13 30.15
C PRO A 359 -4.41 -22.31 31.04
N GLY A 360 -3.75 -21.97 32.12
CA GLY A 360 -3.21 -23.01 33.02
C GLY A 360 -2.66 -22.44 34.31
N THR A 361 -2.26 -23.36 35.23
CA THR A 361 -1.58 -23.01 36.46
C THR A 361 -0.06 -23.02 36.24
N GLN A 362 0.60 -21.97 36.72
CA GLN A 362 2.06 -21.89 36.72
C GLN A 362 2.69 -22.79 37.80
N ALA A 363 4.01 -22.91 37.72
CA ALA A 363 4.77 -23.67 38.71
C ALA A 363 4.67 -23.12 40.15
N ASP A 364 4.33 -21.87 40.32
CA ASP A 364 4.08 -21.20 41.59
C ASP A 364 2.66 -21.36 42.12
N GLY A 365 1.79 -22.09 41.40
CA GLY A 365 0.39 -22.31 41.74
C GLY A 365 -0.57 -21.17 41.32
N SER A 366 -0.08 -20.08 40.73
CA SER A 366 -0.91 -18.99 40.20
C SER A 366 -1.59 -19.42 38.89
N TRP A 367 -2.86 -19.01 38.72
CA TRP A 367 -3.59 -19.25 37.49
C TRP A 367 -3.29 -18.14 36.47
N GLN A 368 -2.95 -18.53 35.24
CA GLN A 368 -2.74 -17.60 34.13
C GLN A 368 -3.71 -17.86 32.98
N LEU A 369 -4.14 -16.77 32.35
CA LEU A 369 -5.05 -16.79 31.20
C LEU A 369 -4.42 -17.46 29.96
N GLY A 370 -3.07 -17.55 29.94
CA GLY A 370 -2.31 -18.00 28.79
C GLY A 370 -2.31 -16.98 27.65
N TRP A 371 -1.41 -17.16 26.70
CA TRP A 371 -1.28 -16.23 25.57
C TRP A 371 -2.57 -16.09 24.75
N LEU A 372 -3.24 -17.21 24.44
CA LEU A 372 -4.47 -17.19 23.66
C LEU A 372 -5.62 -16.49 24.41
N GLY A 373 -5.76 -16.75 25.70
CA GLY A 373 -6.79 -16.12 26.51
C GLY A 373 -6.58 -14.61 26.63
N ASP A 374 -5.35 -14.18 26.82
CA ASP A 374 -4.97 -12.77 26.86
C ASP A 374 -5.23 -12.08 25.52
N ALA A 375 -4.79 -12.69 24.41
CA ALA A 375 -5.06 -12.17 23.08
C ALA A 375 -6.57 -12.04 22.78
N LEU A 376 -7.37 -13.04 23.15
CA LEU A 376 -8.83 -12.97 23.02
C LEU A 376 -9.41 -11.83 23.88
N TRP A 377 -8.88 -11.59 25.07
CA TRP A 377 -9.33 -10.53 25.96
C TRP A 377 -9.01 -9.14 25.40
N HIS A 378 -7.85 -8.96 24.78
CA HIS A 378 -7.44 -7.70 24.14
C HIS A 378 -8.32 -7.33 22.95
N ILE A 379 -8.83 -8.30 22.19
CA ILE A 379 -9.65 -8.03 21.01
C ILE A 379 -11.13 -7.82 21.30
N VAL A 380 -11.63 -8.06 22.54
CA VAL A 380 -13.05 -7.94 22.89
C VAL A 380 -13.59 -6.54 22.56
N LEU A 381 -12.96 -5.48 23.07
CA LEU A 381 -13.41 -4.11 22.84
C LEU A 381 -13.26 -3.67 21.38
N PRO A 382 -12.12 -3.89 20.70
CA PRO A 382 -11.99 -3.65 19.27
C PRO A 382 -13.08 -4.33 18.44
N VAL A 383 -13.33 -5.62 18.68
CA VAL A 383 -14.35 -6.38 17.97
C VAL A 383 -15.76 -5.86 18.29
N ALA A 384 -16.07 -5.56 19.56
CA ALA A 384 -17.35 -4.98 19.94
C ALA A 384 -17.62 -3.65 19.19
N CYS A 385 -16.59 -2.80 19.07
CA CYS A 385 -16.68 -1.55 18.31
C CYS A 385 -16.83 -1.75 16.79
N LEU A 386 -16.35 -2.84 16.22
CA LEU A 386 -16.58 -3.19 14.82
C LEU A 386 -17.97 -3.78 14.58
N VAL A 387 -18.46 -4.58 15.53
CA VAL A 387 -19.70 -5.35 15.38
C VAL A 387 -20.95 -4.49 15.49
N TYR A 388 -21.03 -3.56 16.45
CA TYR A 388 -22.30 -2.89 16.78
C TYR A 388 -22.87 -2.07 15.60
N GLY A 389 -22.03 -1.38 14.83
CA GLY A 389 -22.47 -0.64 13.65
C GLY A 389 -22.91 -1.57 12.51
N GLY A 390 -22.18 -2.67 12.31
CA GLY A 390 -22.43 -3.64 11.25
C GLY A 390 -23.74 -4.41 11.46
N PHE A 391 -23.99 -4.93 12.67
CA PHE A 391 -25.20 -5.69 12.91
C PHE A 391 -26.48 -4.82 12.91
N ALA A 392 -26.39 -3.56 13.32
CA ALA A 392 -27.54 -2.63 13.27
C ALA A 392 -28.02 -2.41 11.82
N VAL A 393 -27.10 -2.18 10.89
CA VAL A 393 -27.42 -2.01 9.47
C VAL A 393 -27.96 -3.31 8.87
N LEU A 394 -27.26 -4.41 9.07
CA LEU A 394 -27.62 -5.71 8.48
C LEU A 394 -28.95 -6.24 9.03
N SER A 395 -29.23 -6.05 10.32
CA SER A 395 -30.52 -6.45 10.93
C SER A 395 -31.70 -5.70 10.32
N LYS A 396 -31.57 -4.38 10.12
CA LYS A 396 -32.61 -3.58 9.45
C LYS A 396 -32.81 -4.02 8.00
N GLN A 397 -31.71 -4.29 7.27
CA GLN A 397 -31.80 -4.76 5.91
C GLN A 397 -32.45 -6.15 5.82
N THR A 398 -32.10 -7.07 6.74
CA THR A 398 -32.71 -8.39 6.84
C THR A 398 -34.21 -8.26 7.08
N ARG A 399 -34.62 -7.39 8.04
CA ARG A 399 -36.01 -7.13 8.32
C ARG A 399 -36.76 -6.58 7.09
N ALA A 400 -36.20 -5.60 6.38
CA ALA A 400 -36.82 -5.01 5.19
C ALA A 400 -37.01 -6.05 4.09
N ALA A 401 -35.95 -6.79 3.74
CA ALA A 401 -35.98 -7.82 2.71
C ALA A 401 -36.98 -8.93 2.99
N MET A 402 -37.13 -9.30 4.28
CA MET A 402 -38.13 -10.30 4.67
C MET A 402 -39.55 -9.74 4.62
N LEU A 403 -39.82 -8.49 5.02
CA LEU A 403 -41.14 -7.88 4.94
C LEU A 403 -41.64 -7.80 3.50
N ASP A 404 -40.77 -7.43 2.57
CA ASP A 404 -41.11 -7.43 1.14
C ASP A 404 -41.52 -8.82 0.65
N ASN A 405 -40.80 -9.86 1.07
CA ASN A 405 -41.11 -11.24 0.70
C ASN A 405 -42.34 -11.83 1.41
N PHE A 406 -42.69 -11.38 2.64
CA PHE A 406 -43.89 -11.87 3.34
C PHE A 406 -45.19 -11.58 2.59
N ASN A 407 -45.19 -10.55 1.75
CA ASN A 407 -46.36 -10.14 0.95
C ASN A 407 -46.42 -10.81 -0.43
N ALA A 408 -45.44 -11.61 -0.79
CA ALA A 408 -45.35 -12.26 -2.09
C ALA A 408 -46.37 -13.41 -2.24
N ASP A 409 -46.90 -13.63 -3.44
CA ASP A 409 -47.96 -14.61 -3.74
C ASP A 409 -47.55 -16.06 -3.44
N TYR A 410 -46.27 -16.41 -3.62
CA TYR A 410 -45.79 -17.75 -3.26
C TYR A 410 -45.88 -18.03 -1.76
N VAL A 411 -45.79 -17.01 -0.90
CA VAL A 411 -45.97 -17.13 0.57
C VAL A 411 -47.42 -17.32 0.90
N ARG A 412 -48.33 -16.61 0.22
CA ARG A 412 -49.80 -16.82 0.35
C ARG A 412 -50.18 -18.24 -0.04
N THR A 413 -49.62 -18.74 -1.13
CA THR A 413 -49.84 -20.12 -1.60
C THR A 413 -49.34 -21.15 -0.59
N ALA A 414 -48.14 -20.97 -0.02
CA ALA A 414 -47.58 -21.86 1.01
C ALA A 414 -48.51 -21.90 2.26
N LYS A 415 -48.99 -20.75 2.73
CA LYS A 415 -49.91 -20.64 3.84
C LYS A 415 -51.24 -21.32 3.53
N ALA A 416 -51.78 -21.15 2.32
CA ALA A 416 -53.04 -21.82 1.88
C ALA A 416 -52.90 -23.34 1.81
N LYS A 417 -51.68 -23.85 1.55
CA LYS A 417 -51.38 -25.30 1.58
C LYS A 417 -51.14 -25.85 3.00
N GLY A 418 -51.29 -25.04 4.05
CA GLY A 418 -51.13 -25.48 5.43
C GLY A 418 -49.67 -25.65 5.89
N VAL A 419 -48.71 -25.07 5.19
CA VAL A 419 -47.28 -25.13 5.60
C VAL A 419 -47.16 -24.44 6.97
N GLU A 420 -46.40 -25.06 7.89
CA GLU A 420 -46.16 -24.52 9.23
C GLU A 420 -45.51 -23.13 9.17
N ARG A 421 -45.91 -22.24 10.07
CA ARG A 421 -45.43 -20.85 10.11
C ARG A 421 -43.90 -20.74 10.11
N ARG A 422 -43.22 -21.62 10.85
CA ARG A 422 -41.78 -21.65 10.90
C ARG A 422 -41.14 -21.95 9.53
N ASP A 423 -41.69 -22.91 8.84
CA ASP A 423 -41.23 -23.32 7.51
C ASP A 423 -41.50 -22.25 6.45
N VAL A 424 -42.66 -21.57 6.55
CA VAL A 424 -42.95 -20.41 5.71
C VAL A 424 -41.90 -19.33 5.92
N VAL A 425 -41.52 -19.02 7.18
CA VAL A 425 -40.53 -17.99 7.50
C VAL A 425 -39.15 -18.37 6.99
N ILE A 426 -38.66 -19.59 7.27
CA ILE A 426 -37.26 -19.99 7.00
C ILE A 426 -37.10 -20.43 5.55
N HIS A 427 -37.95 -21.33 5.05
CA HIS A 427 -37.73 -21.96 3.74
C HIS A 427 -38.32 -21.16 2.58
N HIS A 428 -39.39 -20.37 2.82
CA HIS A 428 -40.04 -19.61 1.76
C HIS A 428 -39.65 -18.12 1.77
N VAL A 429 -39.70 -17.45 2.92
CA VAL A 429 -39.44 -16.00 3.01
C VAL A 429 -37.93 -15.73 3.08
N PHE A 430 -37.24 -16.30 4.09
CA PHE A 430 -35.82 -15.99 4.32
C PHE A 430 -34.94 -16.43 3.15
N ARG A 431 -35.17 -17.62 2.57
CA ARG A 431 -34.41 -18.09 1.42
C ARG A 431 -34.44 -17.10 0.24
N ASN A 432 -35.61 -16.53 -0.06
CA ASN A 432 -35.72 -15.52 -1.12
C ASN A 432 -35.21 -14.14 -0.71
N SER A 433 -35.07 -13.88 0.61
CA SER A 433 -34.49 -12.66 1.15
C SER A 433 -32.96 -12.70 1.23
N LEU A 434 -32.32 -13.84 0.87
CA LEU A 434 -30.85 -13.96 0.91
C LEU A 434 -30.15 -13.08 -0.13
N LEU A 435 -30.76 -12.82 -1.29
CA LEU A 435 -30.12 -12.04 -2.35
C LEU A 435 -29.69 -10.63 -1.89
N PRO A 436 -30.57 -9.80 -1.27
CA PRO A 436 -30.14 -8.53 -0.69
C PRO A 436 -29.06 -8.67 0.39
N LEU A 437 -29.08 -9.76 1.18
CA LEU A 437 -28.08 -9.99 2.23
C LEU A 437 -26.71 -10.37 1.67
N ILE A 438 -26.67 -11.10 0.57
CA ILE A 438 -25.43 -11.37 -0.19
C ILE A 438 -24.86 -10.06 -0.75
N THR A 439 -25.72 -9.17 -1.28
CA THR A 439 -25.28 -7.83 -1.72
C THR A 439 -24.64 -7.05 -0.58
N MET A 440 -25.24 -7.11 0.61
CA MET A 440 -24.69 -6.43 1.79
C MET A 440 -23.31 -6.97 2.18
N PHE A 441 -23.05 -8.27 2.01
CA PHE A 441 -21.72 -8.83 2.24
C PHE A 441 -20.66 -8.12 1.40
N VAL A 442 -20.93 -7.88 0.11
CA VAL A 442 -20.01 -7.19 -0.81
C VAL A 442 -19.70 -5.77 -0.38
N THR A 443 -20.62 -5.07 0.24
CA THR A 443 -20.42 -3.68 0.68
C THR A 443 -19.82 -3.60 2.08
N VAL A 444 -20.25 -4.47 2.99
CA VAL A 444 -19.81 -4.47 4.39
C VAL A 444 -18.40 -5.03 4.54
N PHE A 445 -18.05 -6.09 3.81
CA PHE A 445 -16.73 -6.71 3.91
C PHE A 445 -15.57 -5.77 3.58
N PRO A 446 -15.56 -5.07 2.42
CA PRO A 446 -14.51 -4.09 2.13
C PRO A 446 -14.54 -2.87 3.06
N ALA A 447 -15.75 -2.45 3.49
CA ALA A 447 -15.90 -1.32 4.39
C ALA A 447 -15.29 -1.61 5.77
N THR A 448 -15.40 -2.83 6.28
CA THR A 448 -14.79 -3.20 7.56
C THR A 448 -13.27 -3.36 7.45
N LEU A 449 -12.76 -3.88 6.34
CA LEU A 449 -11.32 -3.89 6.08
C LEU A 449 -10.73 -2.47 6.00
N ALA A 450 -11.49 -1.52 5.44
CA ALA A 450 -11.09 -0.11 5.40
C ALA A 450 -11.46 0.65 6.69
N GLY A 451 -12.55 0.26 7.36
CA GLY A 451 -13.12 0.94 8.53
C GLY A 451 -12.45 0.57 9.85
N SER A 452 -11.64 -0.48 9.89
CA SER A 452 -10.86 -0.82 11.08
C SER A 452 -9.77 0.23 11.41
N VAL A 453 -9.46 1.14 10.48
CA VAL A 453 -8.45 2.21 10.66
C VAL A 453 -8.60 2.95 11.98
N VAL A 454 -9.82 3.38 12.28
CA VAL A 454 -10.13 4.16 13.49
C VAL A 454 -9.97 3.29 14.74
N ILE A 455 -10.49 2.08 14.70
CA ILE A 455 -10.43 1.13 15.83
C ILE A 455 -8.98 0.69 16.08
N GLU A 456 -8.26 0.34 15.03
CA GLU A 456 -6.84 -0.02 15.13
C GLU A 456 -6.01 1.11 15.75
N ARG A 457 -6.34 2.37 15.40
CA ARG A 457 -5.63 3.54 15.97
C ARG A 457 -5.98 3.78 17.43
N ILE A 458 -7.28 3.69 17.82
CA ILE A 458 -7.73 3.92 19.19
C ILE A 458 -7.17 2.86 20.13
N PHE A 459 -7.21 1.59 19.73
CA PHE A 459 -6.74 0.47 20.54
C PHE A 459 -5.26 0.13 20.30
N SER A 460 -4.52 0.96 19.54
CA SER A 460 -3.10 0.76 19.20
C SER A 460 -2.80 -0.64 18.62
N VAL A 461 -3.71 -1.14 17.79
CA VAL A 461 -3.58 -2.42 17.11
C VAL A 461 -2.80 -2.22 15.81
N PRO A 462 -1.70 -2.98 15.58
CA PRO A 462 -0.83 -2.79 14.41
C PRO A 462 -1.38 -3.46 13.13
N GLY A 463 -2.54 -3.01 12.66
CA GLY A 463 -3.19 -3.52 11.46
C GLY A 463 -2.97 -2.64 10.22
N MET A 464 -3.61 -3.04 9.10
CA MET A 464 -3.54 -2.34 7.81
C MET A 464 -4.07 -0.92 7.88
N GLY A 465 -5.10 -0.67 8.72
CA GLY A 465 -5.67 0.66 8.90
C GLY A 465 -4.72 1.62 9.60
N SER A 466 -4.03 1.18 10.65
CA SER A 466 -3.00 1.98 11.31
C SER A 466 -1.80 2.23 10.37
N LEU A 467 -1.42 1.23 9.58
CA LEU A 467 -0.33 1.32 8.61
C LEU A 467 -0.60 2.38 7.53
N ILE A 468 -1.83 2.45 6.99
CA ILE A 468 -2.18 3.46 5.99
C ILE A 468 -2.22 4.88 6.57
N LEU A 469 -2.69 5.06 7.80
CA LEU A 469 -2.67 6.36 8.46
C LEU A 469 -1.23 6.87 8.65
N ASP A 470 -0.34 6.00 9.11
CA ASP A 470 1.08 6.32 9.23
C ASP A 470 1.67 6.71 7.87
N ALA A 471 1.36 5.96 6.82
CA ALA A 471 1.81 6.24 5.46
C ALA A 471 1.32 7.60 4.94
N ILE A 472 0.05 7.95 5.18
CA ILE A 472 -0.52 9.24 4.78
C ILE A 472 0.14 10.39 5.54
N ASN A 473 0.29 10.25 6.87
CA ASN A 473 0.91 11.29 7.71
C ASN A 473 2.37 11.53 7.33
N GLN A 474 3.09 10.47 6.96
CA GLN A 474 4.49 10.52 6.56
C GLN A 474 4.66 10.74 5.04
N ARG A 475 3.55 10.84 4.28
CA ARG A 475 3.53 10.96 2.82
C ARG A 475 4.35 9.87 2.11
N ASP A 476 4.30 8.65 2.66
CA ASP A 476 5.01 7.51 2.10
C ASP A 476 4.24 6.96 0.89
N ARG A 477 4.64 7.42 -0.29
CA ARG A 477 3.98 7.10 -1.57
C ARG A 477 3.90 5.61 -1.83
N GLU A 478 4.99 4.88 -1.63
CA GLU A 478 5.04 3.45 -1.96
C GLU A 478 4.07 2.66 -1.09
N LEU A 479 4.04 2.99 0.20
CA LEU A 479 3.14 2.36 1.14
C LEU A 479 1.66 2.71 0.87
N ILE A 480 1.36 3.98 0.49
CA ILE A 480 0.01 4.40 0.11
C ILE A 480 -0.46 3.66 -1.15
N LEU A 481 0.39 3.61 -2.19
CA LEU A 481 0.05 2.94 -3.45
C LEU A 481 -0.13 1.43 -3.28
N ALA A 482 0.75 0.78 -2.53
CA ALA A 482 0.67 -0.65 -2.25
C ALA A 482 -0.59 -0.99 -1.46
N ASN A 483 -0.93 -0.19 -0.44
CA ASN A 483 -2.14 -0.40 0.34
C ASN A 483 -3.41 -0.17 -0.51
N THR A 484 -3.43 0.87 -1.35
CA THR A 484 -4.53 1.09 -2.31
C THR A 484 -4.69 -0.08 -3.26
N PHE A 485 -3.59 -0.60 -3.80
CA PHE A 485 -3.60 -1.79 -4.65
C PHE A 485 -4.17 -3.01 -3.91
N MET A 486 -3.75 -3.25 -2.67
CA MET A 486 -4.26 -4.35 -1.84
C MET A 486 -5.76 -4.20 -1.55
N ILE A 487 -6.22 -3.01 -1.18
CA ILE A 487 -7.66 -2.74 -0.95
C ILE A 487 -8.45 -2.97 -2.23
N ALA A 488 -7.95 -2.52 -3.39
CA ALA A 488 -8.60 -2.76 -4.68
C ALA A 488 -8.72 -4.25 -4.99
N CYS A 489 -7.65 -5.03 -4.77
CA CYS A 489 -7.66 -6.48 -4.96
C CYS A 489 -8.66 -7.18 -4.04
N VAL A 490 -8.70 -6.79 -2.77
CA VAL A 490 -9.65 -7.35 -1.78
C VAL A 490 -11.09 -7.02 -2.18
N ASN A 491 -11.37 -5.76 -2.55
CA ASN A 491 -12.72 -5.35 -2.99
C ASN A 491 -13.19 -6.14 -4.22
N LEU A 492 -12.32 -6.30 -5.21
CA LEU A 492 -12.66 -7.05 -6.42
C LEU A 492 -12.84 -8.54 -6.14
N THR A 493 -12.03 -9.11 -5.24
CA THR A 493 -12.20 -10.50 -4.79
C THR A 493 -13.54 -10.68 -4.05
N ALA A 494 -13.92 -9.72 -3.20
CA ALA A 494 -15.22 -9.74 -2.52
C ALA A 494 -16.39 -9.66 -3.52
N LEU A 495 -16.28 -8.82 -4.56
CA LEU A 495 -17.26 -8.75 -5.65
C LEU A 495 -17.37 -10.08 -6.38
N LEU A 496 -16.25 -10.72 -6.73
CA LEU A 496 -16.24 -12.03 -7.38
C LEU A 496 -16.89 -13.11 -6.50
N LEU A 497 -16.56 -13.09 -5.20
CA LEU A 497 -17.16 -14.01 -4.23
C LEU A 497 -18.67 -13.84 -4.14
N ALA A 498 -19.16 -12.61 -4.14
CA ALA A 498 -20.59 -12.35 -4.15
C ALA A 498 -21.27 -12.86 -5.42
N ASP A 499 -20.67 -12.67 -6.60
CA ASP A 499 -21.20 -13.21 -7.85
C ASP A 499 -21.32 -14.75 -7.78
N ILE A 500 -20.34 -15.41 -7.15
CA ILE A 500 -20.39 -16.87 -6.91
C ILE A 500 -21.51 -17.21 -5.91
N LEU A 501 -21.63 -16.46 -4.82
CA LEU A 501 -22.69 -16.67 -3.82
C LEU A 501 -24.09 -16.45 -4.41
N TYR A 502 -24.27 -15.47 -5.30
CA TYR A 502 -25.51 -15.29 -6.04
C TYR A 502 -25.87 -16.53 -6.88
N ALA A 503 -24.91 -17.10 -7.60
CA ALA A 503 -25.14 -18.31 -8.39
C ALA A 503 -25.55 -19.52 -7.55
N VAL A 504 -24.99 -19.62 -6.34
CA VAL A 504 -25.32 -20.70 -5.38
C VAL A 504 -26.70 -20.46 -4.74
N ALA A 505 -27.04 -19.21 -4.43
CA ALA A 505 -28.31 -18.86 -3.78
C ALA A 505 -29.51 -18.94 -4.71
N ASP A 506 -29.35 -18.53 -5.97
CA ASP A 506 -30.41 -18.57 -6.98
C ASP A 506 -29.90 -19.19 -8.32
N PRO A 507 -30.15 -20.50 -8.51
CA PRO A 507 -29.72 -21.18 -9.75
C PRO A 507 -30.45 -20.70 -11.01
N ARG A 508 -31.45 -19.80 -10.90
CA ARG A 508 -32.15 -19.20 -12.05
C ARG A 508 -31.37 -18.05 -12.68
N VAL A 509 -30.37 -17.54 -11.98
CA VAL A 509 -29.45 -16.53 -12.53
C VAL A 509 -28.57 -17.23 -13.54
N SER A 510 -28.93 -17.14 -14.83
CA SER A 510 -28.09 -17.62 -15.94
C SER A 510 -27.00 -16.58 -16.19
N TYR A 511 -25.77 -16.99 -16.05
CA TYR A 511 -24.60 -16.20 -16.44
C TYR A 511 -24.28 -16.53 -17.92
N GLU A 512 -24.94 -15.83 -18.85
CA GLU A 512 -24.56 -15.82 -20.26
C GLU A 512 -23.33 -14.89 -20.51
#